data_9a52f4ca0c244e91c7dc1d782fe1d4f7
#
_entry.id   9a52f4ca0c244e91c7dc1d782fe1d4f7
#
_cell.length_a   1.000
_cell.length_b   1.000
_cell.length_c   1.000
_cell.angle_alpha   90.00
_cell.angle_beta   90.00
_cell.angle_gamma   90.00
#
_symmetry.space_group_name_H-M   'P 1'
#
loop_
_entity.id
_entity.type
_entity.pdbx_description
1 polymer ?
#
loop_
_entity_poly.entity_id
_entity_poly.type
_entity_poly.pdbx_seq_one_letter_code
_entity_poly.pdbx_strand_id
1 'polypeptide(L)'
;MKEKTSPGFTLSMFDVTGIQEYIFQSNRLKENIGASTLVEKALSDFLKEAIQDVLERYAVDWERQDRFAFLDDHSLESEIIYAGGGNAMVAFRDRDAARKVARQLSRILLERAPGLNITVVHQDDCGENFDRDRQSLLAAIQKKKAETYPIRKMGGLSITELCPDTYQPVTDYEHGEAISAERQTKRAAARTKKMAYSIQAERFDIPAEFDDLGREEGESYIGVVHIDGNSSGARINQLLAHIDTYDDAVRRIRQFSKEMDQTYKRAYQFIIDKLQASVIDNKIGQIKLRNKGDQEETVYLPIRDIVLNGDDVTFVCDGRLALSLSHMFLSYLNRQSLSVDGRPCTACAGIAIVKPHFPFYRAYRIAEQCCAFAKRRAKREAVSAESVESWLDFHVVTGGIREVELREVRKKHYRIVDGVADEDKYHLLWRPWRVSDASDGDLNIDPYHFAHFIRIYRSFVEGGKAWPRNKLKQLKNAFALGKQATAFHLREAESRGWVLPDFPPEVIKDGFTPFDQTPYYDVLEMLDLFTILPE
;
A
#
# COMPACT_ATOMS: atom_id res chain seq x y z
N MET A 1 -47.61 7.26 -18.92
CA MET A 1 -46.52 8.20 -19.19
C MET A 1 -46.29 8.97 -17.88
N LYS A 2 -45.25 8.66 -17.11
CA LYS A 2 -44.83 9.52 -16.00
C LYS A 2 -44.02 10.66 -16.59
N GLU A 3 -44.47 11.89 -16.38
CA GLU A 3 -43.70 13.08 -16.73
C GLU A 3 -42.29 12.99 -16.18
N LYS A 4 -41.29 13.18 -17.05
CA LYS A 4 -39.88 13.37 -16.64
C LYS A 4 -39.81 14.70 -15.87
N THR A 5 -39.78 14.63 -14.56
CA THR A 5 -39.89 15.79 -13.66
C THR A 5 -38.57 16.52 -13.37
N SER A 6 -37.47 16.13 -14.01
CA SER A 6 -36.22 16.91 -13.95
C SER A 6 -35.43 16.73 -15.24
N PRO A 7 -34.84 17.81 -15.80
CA PRO A 7 -33.90 17.66 -16.91
C PRO A 7 -32.71 16.85 -16.41
N GLY A 8 -32.35 15.78 -17.15
CA GLY A 8 -31.17 14.99 -16.86
C GLY A 8 -29.91 15.85 -16.89
N PHE A 9 -28.89 15.48 -16.11
CA PHE A 9 -27.61 16.16 -16.07
C PHE A 9 -26.48 15.24 -16.55
N THR A 10 -25.31 15.79 -16.79
CA THR A 10 -24.12 15.03 -17.18
C THR A 10 -23.30 14.67 -15.95
N LEU A 11 -23.06 13.36 -15.74
CA LEU A 11 -22.15 12.87 -14.73
C LEU A 11 -20.81 12.52 -15.37
N SER A 12 -19.71 12.92 -14.74
CA SER A 12 -18.36 12.69 -15.27
C SER A 12 -17.50 12.00 -14.24
N MET A 13 -16.70 11.03 -14.70
CA MET A 13 -15.67 10.38 -13.90
C MET A 13 -14.30 10.74 -14.46
N PHE A 14 -13.45 11.24 -13.59
CA PHE A 14 -12.04 11.54 -13.79
C PHE A 14 -11.22 10.49 -13.07
N ASP A 15 -10.25 9.87 -13.74
CA ASP A 15 -9.46 8.78 -13.18
C ASP A 15 -8.00 8.93 -13.60
N VAL A 16 -7.11 9.00 -12.65
CA VAL A 16 -5.66 9.04 -12.89
C VAL A 16 -5.19 7.65 -13.29
N THR A 17 -4.53 7.56 -14.43
CA THR A 17 -4.11 6.29 -15.03
C THR A 17 -2.61 6.09 -14.87
N GLY A 18 -2.17 4.86 -14.54
CA GLY A 18 -0.76 4.54 -14.37
C GLY A 18 -0.12 5.14 -13.11
N ILE A 19 -0.91 5.30 -12.04
CA ILE A 19 -0.49 5.90 -10.77
C ILE A 19 0.78 5.25 -10.23
N GLN A 20 0.80 3.92 -10.17
CA GLN A 20 1.93 3.16 -9.62
C GLN A 20 3.21 3.37 -10.43
N GLU A 21 3.11 3.30 -11.76
CA GLU A 21 4.25 3.58 -12.65
C GLU A 21 4.75 5.01 -12.47
N TYR A 22 3.85 6.00 -12.43
CA TYR A 22 4.21 7.39 -12.24
C TYR A 22 4.90 7.65 -10.90
N ILE A 23 4.41 7.05 -9.80
CA ILE A 23 4.96 7.25 -8.46
C ILE A 23 6.29 6.50 -8.30
N PHE A 24 6.36 5.21 -8.65
CA PHE A 24 7.44 4.32 -8.22
C PHE A 24 8.56 4.13 -9.26
N GLN A 25 8.47 4.74 -10.43
CA GLN A 25 9.48 4.63 -11.49
C GLN A 25 10.88 5.11 -11.05
N SER A 26 10.95 6.11 -10.16
CA SER A 26 12.23 6.66 -9.71
C SER A 26 12.85 5.86 -8.58
N ASN A 27 14.19 5.75 -8.59
CA ASN A 27 14.98 5.23 -7.47
C ASN A 27 15.31 6.30 -6.41
N ARG A 28 14.71 7.49 -6.49
CA ARG A 28 14.88 8.59 -5.54
C ARG A 28 13.62 8.74 -4.70
N LEU A 29 13.72 8.53 -3.40
CA LEU A 29 12.57 8.65 -2.46
C LEU A 29 11.86 9.99 -2.59
N LYS A 30 12.61 11.08 -2.69
CA LYS A 30 12.09 12.44 -2.88
C LYS A 30 11.20 12.56 -4.14
N GLU A 31 11.57 11.92 -5.24
CA GLU A 31 10.77 11.95 -6.46
C GLU A 31 9.48 11.13 -6.34
N ASN A 32 9.53 10.00 -5.62
CA ASN A 32 8.35 9.17 -5.33
C ASN A 32 7.35 9.93 -4.44
N ILE A 33 7.85 10.62 -3.41
CA ILE A 33 7.05 11.49 -2.54
C ILE A 33 6.37 12.59 -3.36
N GLY A 34 7.14 13.27 -4.22
CA GLY A 34 6.60 14.33 -5.06
C GLY A 34 5.60 13.84 -6.11
N ALA A 35 5.85 12.67 -6.69
CA ALA A 35 4.91 12.04 -7.62
C ALA A 35 3.58 11.71 -6.94
N SER A 36 3.61 11.14 -5.73
CA SER A 36 2.40 10.89 -4.94
C SER A 36 1.64 12.19 -4.61
N THR A 37 2.38 13.27 -4.26
CA THR A 37 1.80 14.59 -4.02
C THR A 37 1.10 15.14 -5.27
N LEU A 38 1.68 14.95 -6.47
CA LEU A 38 1.07 15.39 -7.72
C LEU A 38 -0.18 14.57 -8.08
N VAL A 39 -0.16 13.26 -7.81
CA VAL A 39 -1.35 12.38 -7.99
C VAL A 39 -2.48 12.83 -7.07
N GLU A 40 -2.20 13.11 -5.80
CA GLU A 40 -3.18 13.63 -4.84
C GLU A 40 -3.76 14.97 -5.30
N LYS A 41 -2.90 15.93 -5.69
CA LYS A 41 -3.31 17.26 -6.16
C LYS A 41 -4.08 17.22 -7.47
N ALA A 42 -3.88 16.22 -8.32
CA ALA A 42 -4.52 16.15 -9.64
C ALA A 42 -6.04 16.19 -9.56
N LEU A 43 -6.63 15.45 -8.64
CA LEU A 43 -8.09 15.37 -8.48
C LEU A 43 -8.63 16.13 -7.26
N SER A 44 -7.77 16.71 -6.44
CA SER A 44 -8.16 17.66 -5.39
C SER A 44 -8.00 19.10 -5.91
N ASP A 45 -6.80 19.64 -5.80
CA ASP A 45 -6.52 21.07 -6.06
C ASP A 45 -6.68 21.43 -7.54
N PHE A 46 -6.11 20.64 -8.47
CA PHE A 46 -6.10 20.98 -9.90
C PHE A 46 -7.48 20.79 -10.53
N LEU A 47 -8.27 19.80 -10.09
CA LEU A 47 -9.66 19.66 -10.54
C LEU A 47 -10.52 20.82 -10.05
N LYS A 48 -10.38 21.24 -8.78
CA LYS A 48 -11.07 22.42 -8.24
C LYS A 48 -10.72 23.67 -9.03
N GLU A 49 -9.42 23.91 -9.27
CA GLU A 49 -8.93 25.02 -10.08
C GLU A 49 -9.52 24.99 -11.51
N ALA A 50 -9.50 23.82 -12.16
CA ALA A 50 -10.06 23.69 -13.51
C ALA A 50 -11.57 24.00 -13.59
N ILE A 51 -12.34 23.66 -12.55
CA ILE A 51 -13.75 24.02 -12.42
C ILE A 51 -13.90 25.52 -12.24
N GLN A 52 -13.13 26.12 -11.34
CA GLN A 52 -13.16 27.54 -11.01
C GLN A 52 -12.74 28.45 -12.18
N ASP A 53 -11.80 27.99 -13.01
CA ASP A 53 -11.33 28.73 -14.20
C ASP A 53 -12.37 28.79 -15.32
N VAL A 54 -13.31 27.83 -15.35
CA VAL A 54 -14.19 27.61 -16.49
C VAL A 54 -15.65 27.95 -16.20
N LEU A 55 -16.09 27.77 -14.94
CA LEU A 55 -17.50 27.88 -14.55
C LEU A 55 -17.67 29.01 -13.53
N GLU A 56 -18.84 29.65 -13.56
CA GLU A 56 -19.12 30.78 -12.64
C GLU A 56 -19.77 30.31 -11.33
N ARG A 57 -20.61 29.24 -11.40
CA ARG A 57 -21.36 28.72 -10.26
C ARG A 57 -21.08 27.25 -10.02
N TYR A 58 -20.36 26.95 -8.95
CA TYR A 58 -19.87 25.62 -8.67
C TYR A 58 -19.87 25.30 -7.15
N ALA A 59 -19.88 24.00 -6.83
CA ALA A 59 -19.71 23.47 -5.49
C ALA A 59 -18.56 22.46 -5.49
N VAL A 60 -17.38 22.87 -4.97
CA VAL A 60 -16.14 22.06 -5.03
C VAL A 60 -15.70 21.51 -3.67
N ASP A 61 -16.23 22.01 -2.57
CA ASP A 61 -15.87 21.59 -1.21
C ASP A 61 -16.74 20.43 -0.69
N TRP A 62 -16.78 19.35 -1.46
CA TRP A 62 -17.61 18.17 -1.19
C TRP A 62 -17.37 17.56 0.21
N GLU A 63 -16.19 17.72 0.78
CA GLU A 63 -15.85 17.22 2.12
C GLU A 63 -16.64 17.93 3.23
N ARG A 64 -17.08 19.16 3.01
CA ARG A 64 -17.83 19.98 3.96
C ARG A 64 -19.34 19.98 3.71
N GLN A 65 -19.78 19.35 2.62
CA GLN A 65 -21.19 19.38 2.22
C GLN A 65 -21.93 18.14 2.75
N ASP A 66 -23.05 18.39 3.42
CA ASP A 66 -23.90 17.32 3.99
C ASP A 66 -24.97 16.84 3.01
N ARG A 67 -25.22 17.56 1.91
CA ARG A 67 -26.21 17.21 0.88
C ARG A 67 -25.69 17.45 -0.52
N PHE A 68 -26.32 16.83 -1.50
CA PHE A 68 -26.08 17.06 -2.92
C PHE A 68 -26.96 18.21 -3.39
N ALA A 69 -26.46 19.46 -3.27
CA ALA A 69 -27.21 20.69 -3.56
C ALA A 69 -27.59 20.82 -5.04
N PHE A 70 -26.83 20.17 -5.93
CA PHE A 70 -26.99 20.25 -7.38
C PHE A 70 -28.39 19.90 -7.90
N LEU A 71 -29.14 19.02 -7.20
CA LEU A 71 -30.50 18.66 -7.61
C LEU A 71 -31.49 19.80 -7.36
N ASP A 72 -31.33 20.52 -6.26
CA ASP A 72 -32.26 21.58 -5.83
C ASP A 72 -31.87 22.97 -6.38
N ASP A 73 -30.57 23.23 -6.46
CA ASP A 73 -30.03 24.52 -6.93
C ASP A 73 -29.68 24.43 -8.42
N HIS A 74 -30.67 24.75 -9.27
CA HIS A 74 -30.49 24.77 -10.73
C HIS A 74 -29.52 25.86 -11.23
N SER A 75 -29.07 26.78 -10.37
CA SER A 75 -28.07 27.76 -10.73
C SER A 75 -26.64 27.21 -10.73
N LEU A 76 -26.39 26.10 -10.03
CA LEU A 76 -25.09 25.43 -10.03
C LEU A 76 -24.80 24.79 -11.39
N GLU A 77 -23.66 25.11 -11.96
CA GLU A 77 -23.17 24.50 -13.21
C GLU A 77 -22.43 23.20 -12.95
N SER A 78 -21.80 23.05 -11.76
CA SER A 78 -21.15 21.79 -11.35
C SER A 78 -21.11 21.60 -9.85
N GLU A 79 -21.06 20.32 -9.41
CA GLU A 79 -20.79 19.94 -8.04
C GLU A 79 -19.91 18.68 -8.01
N ILE A 80 -18.83 18.73 -7.20
CA ILE A 80 -18.00 17.52 -6.95
C ILE A 80 -18.77 16.60 -6.00
N ILE A 81 -19.01 15.38 -6.45
CA ILE A 81 -19.61 14.33 -5.62
C ILE A 81 -18.59 13.79 -4.63
N TYR A 82 -17.45 13.34 -5.13
CA TYR A 82 -16.30 12.96 -4.33
C TYR A 82 -15.00 13.03 -5.16
N ALA A 83 -13.87 13.13 -4.48
CA ALA A 83 -12.54 12.97 -5.06
C ALA A 83 -11.65 12.23 -4.05
N GLY A 84 -11.05 11.11 -4.46
CA GLY A 84 -10.19 10.30 -3.60
C GLY A 84 -9.78 8.99 -4.29
N GLY A 85 -8.75 8.32 -3.78
CA GLY A 85 -8.30 7.04 -4.33
C GLY A 85 -7.89 7.07 -5.81
N GLY A 86 -7.43 8.23 -6.32
CA GLY A 86 -7.04 8.38 -7.72
C GLY A 86 -8.20 8.58 -8.70
N ASN A 87 -9.44 8.76 -8.22
CA ASN A 87 -10.58 9.08 -9.07
C ASN A 87 -11.47 10.17 -8.44
N ALA A 88 -12.26 10.85 -9.29
CA ALA A 88 -13.24 11.84 -8.86
C ALA A 88 -14.51 11.74 -9.71
N MET A 89 -15.65 12.03 -9.09
CA MET A 89 -16.94 12.09 -9.76
C MET A 89 -17.53 13.49 -9.61
N VAL A 90 -17.96 14.07 -10.73
CA VAL A 90 -18.47 15.44 -10.79
C VAL A 90 -19.76 15.47 -11.59
N ALA A 91 -20.78 16.13 -11.07
CA ALA A 91 -22.01 16.46 -11.79
C ALA A 91 -21.87 17.80 -12.52
N PHE A 92 -22.36 17.87 -13.78
CA PHE A 92 -22.39 19.07 -14.61
C PHE A 92 -23.78 19.27 -15.20
N ARG A 93 -24.22 20.50 -15.40
CA ARG A 93 -25.52 20.77 -16.06
C ARG A 93 -25.59 20.22 -17.46
N ASP A 94 -24.51 20.34 -18.20
CA ASP A 94 -24.43 19.84 -19.57
C ASP A 94 -23.03 19.28 -19.89
N ARG A 95 -22.97 18.58 -21.02
CA ARG A 95 -21.74 17.93 -21.48
C ARG A 95 -20.67 18.90 -21.94
N ASP A 96 -21.04 20.10 -22.38
CA ASP A 96 -20.06 21.09 -22.85
C ASP A 96 -19.30 21.70 -21.67
N ALA A 97 -19.98 21.96 -20.55
CA ALA A 97 -19.35 22.35 -19.29
C ALA A 97 -18.32 21.27 -18.84
N ALA A 98 -18.75 19.99 -18.84
CA ALA A 98 -17.89 18.85 -18.48
C ALA A 98 -16.64 18.76 -19.38
N ARG A 99 -16.81 18.95 -20.71
CA ARG A 99 -15.69 18.92 -21.67
C ARG A 99 -14.73 20.09 -21.50
N LYS A 100 -15.24 21.29 -21.21
CA LYS A 100 -14.41 22.47 -20.96
C LYS A 100 -13.53 22.26 -19.73
N VAL A 101 -14.12 21.78 -18.63
CA VAL A 101 -13.37 21.44 -17.39
C VAL A 101 -12.35 20.35 -17.63
N ALA A 102 -12.71 19.26 -18.34
CA ALA A 102 -11.76 18.20 -18.67
C ALA A 102 -10.57 18.70 -19.51
N ARG A 103 -10.82 19.61 -20.46
CA ARG A 103 -9.75 20.25 -21.26
C ARG A 103 -8.84 21.12 -20.40
N GLN A 104 -9.42 21.93 -19.52
CA GLN A 104 -8.66 22.80 -18.63
C GLN A 104 -7.81 21.99 -17.64
N LEU A 105 -8.39 20.96 -17.02
CA LEU A 105 -7.64 20.04 -16.16
C LEU A 105 -6.48 19.37 -16.92
N SER A 106 -6.72 18.90 -18.14
CA SER A 106 -5.65 18.30 -18.97
C SER A 106 -4.52 19.28 -19.24
N ARG A 107 -4.84 20.57 -19.47
CA ARG A 107 -3.84 21.62 -19.62
C ARG A 107 -3.02 21.84 -18.36
N ILE A 108 -3.68 21.97 -17.20
CA ILE A 108 -3.02 22.13 -15.90
C ILE A 108 -2.08 20.94 -15.63
N LEU A 109 -2.52 19.70 -15.92
CA LEU A 109 -1.70 18.51 -15.72
C LEU A 109 -0.47 18.48 -16.63
N LEU A 110 -0.60 18.88 -17.90
CA LEU A 110 0.54 18.97 -18.82
C LEU A 110 1.59 19.98 -18.33
N GLU A 111 1.17 21.09 -17.73
CA GLU A 111 2.04 22.14 -17.23
C GLU A 111 2.67 21.82 -15.87
N ARG A 112 1.89 21.23 -14.93
CA ARG A 112 2.30 21.09 -13.51
C ARG A 112 2.57 19.67 -13.05
N ALA A 113 2.14 18.67 -13.81
CA ALA A 113 2.36 17.25 -13.53
C ALA A 113 2.71 16.47 -14.81
N PRO A 114 3.77 16.89 -15.56
CA PRO A 114 4.15 16.24 -16.80
C PRO A 114 4.38 14.73 -16.58
N GLY A 115 3.87 13.92 -17.50
CA GLY A 115 3.91 12.46 -17.40
C GLY A 115 2.72 11.83 -16.68
N LEU A 116 1.90 12.60 -15.93
CA LEU A 116 0.68 12.09 -15.31
C LEU A 116 -0.45 12.02 -16.33
N ASN A 117 -1.09 10.87 -16.42
CA ASN A 117 -2.19 10.63 -17.37
C ASN A 117 -3.53 10.57 -16.66
N ILE A 118 -4.58 11.11 -17.33
CA ILE A 118 -5.95 11.07 -16.84
C ILE A 118 -6.87 10.51 -17.90
N THR A 119 -7.81 9.67 -17.48
CA THR A 119 -8.91 9.19 -18.31
C THR A 119 -10.20 9.83 -17.81
N VAL A 120 -10.99 10.41 -18.74
CA VAL A 120 -12.26 11.06 -18.40
C VAL A 120 -13.37 10.46 -19.23
N VAL A 121 -14.49 10.13 -18.61
CA VAL A 121 -15.73 9.71 -19.27
C VAL A 121 -16.89 10.57 -18.81
N HIS A 122 -17.87 10.75 -19.70
CA HIS A 122 -19.08 11.54 -19.47
C HIS A 122 -20.30 10.70 -19.80
N GLN A 123 -21.34 10.78 -18.98
CA GLN A 123 -22.63 10.15 -19.19
C GLN A 123 -23.72 11.20 -19.02
N ASP A 124 -24.58 11.32 -20.03
CA ASP A 124 -25.72 12.23 -20.02
C ASP A 124 -26.97 11.55 -19.47
N ASP A 125 -28.04 12.32 -19.28
CA ASP A 125 -29.33 11.86 -18.77
C ASP A 125 -29.28 11.13 -17.43
N CYS A 126 -28.35 11.56 -16.55
CA CYS A 126 -28.23 11.08 -15.18
C CYS A 126 -29.23 11.79 -14.24
N GLY A 127 -29.52 11.18 -13.08
CA GLY A 127 -30.33 11.79 -12.02
C GLY A 127 -31.48 10.95 -11.51
N GLU A 128 -31.80 9.81 -12.14
CA GLU A 128 -32.87 8.91 -11.68
C GLU A 128 -32.38 7.92 -10.61
N ASN A 129 -31.22 7.30 -10.83
CA ASN A 129 -30.65 6.31 -9.92
C ASN A 129 -29.12 6.41 -9.89
N PHE A 130 -28.57 6.83 -8.77
CA PHE A 130 -27.15 7.07 -8.63
C PHE A 130 -26.29 5.82 -8.83
N ASP A 131 -26.68 4.67 -8.27
CA ASP A 131 -25.88 3.46 -8.39
C ASP A 131 -25.80 2.95 -9.82
N ARG A 132 -26.93 2.99 -10.56
CA ARG A 132 -26.97 2.67 -12.00
C ARG A 132 -26.04 3.59 -12.78
N ASP A 133 -26.13 4.91 -12.54
CA ASP A 133 -25.32 5.91 -13.25
C ASP A 133 -23.83 5.73 -12.94
N ARG A 134 -23.50 5.48 -11.67
CA ARG A 134 -22.13 5.17 -11.20
C ARG A 134 -21.58 3.90 -11.84
N GLN A 135 -22.33 2.80 -11.84
CA GLN A 135 -21.89 1.53 -12.44
C GLN A 135 -21.66 1.66 -13.95
N SER A 136 -22.52 2.40 -14.63
CA SER A 136 -22.36 2.70 -16.06
C SER A 136 -21.08 3.49 -16.34
N LEU A 137 -20.78 4.51 -15.53
CA LEU A 137 -19.52 5.27 -15.63
C LEU A 137 -18.29 4.41 -15.34
N LEU A 138 -18.36 3.52 -14.32
CA LEU A 138 -17.27 2.59 -14.03
C LEU A 138 -17.01 1.64 -15.20
N ALA A 139 -18.05 1.11 -15.82
CA ALA A 139 -17.92 0.27 -17.00
C ALA A 139 -17.32 1.05 -18.19
N ALA A 140 -17.79 2.30 -18.41
CA ALA A 140 -17.27 3.16 -19.47
C ALA A 140 -15.80 3.52 -19.28
N ILE A 141 -15.35 3.79 -18.03
CA ILE A 141 -13.94 4.12 -17.75
C ILE A 141 -13.04 2.90 -17.93
N GLN A 142 -13.48 1.70 -17.51
CA GLN A 142 -12.74 0.46 -17.73
C GLN A 142 -12.58 0.17 -19.23
N LYS A 143 -13.66 0.30 -20.01
CA LYS A 143 -13.61 0.15 -21.45
C LYS A 143 -12.63 1.14 -22.08
N LYS A 144 -12.72 2.42 -21.71
CA LYS A 144 -11.84 3.46 -22.25
C LYS A 144 -10.38 3.23 -21.90
N LYS A 145 -10.07 2.78 -20.65
CA LYS A 145 -8.71 2.39 -20.26
C LYS A 145 -8.17 1.23 -21.10
N ALA A 146 -8.99 0.22 -21.38
CA ALA A 146 -8.58 -0.91 -22.23
C ALA A 146 -8.36 -0.53 -23.70
N GLU A 147 -9.06 0.47 -24.20
CA GLU A 147 -8.93 0.99 -25.57
C GLU A 147 -7.83 2.03 -25.72
N THR A 148 -7.38 2.66 -24.61
CA THR A 148 -6.37 3.72 -24.65
C THR A 148 -4.99 3.09 -24.57
N TYR A 149 -4.22 3.23 -25.63
CA TYR A 149 -2.79 2.89 -25.60
C TYR A 149 -2.04 3.90 -24.72
N PRO A 150 -1.06 3.45 -23.92
CA PRO A 150 -0.22 4.36 -23.18
C PRO A 150 0.38 5.39 -24.14
N ILE A 151 0.22 6.67 -23.80
CA ILE A 151 0.84 7.75 -24.59
C ILE A 151 2.34 7.48 -24.54
N ARG A 152 2.93 7.17 -25.71
CA ARG A 152 4.40 7.05 -25.79
C ARG A 152 4.98 8.40 -25.42
N LYS A 153 5.78 8.43 -24.36
CA LYS A 153 6.58 9.61 -24.02
C LYS A 153 7.35 10.00 -25.28
N MET A 154 7.28 11.27 -25.69
CA MET A 154 8.04 11.73 -26.85
C MET A 154 9.51 11.55 -26.54
N GLY A 155 10.16 10.67 -27.30
CA GLY A 155 11.60 10.59 -27.32
C GLY A 155 12.19 11.93 -27.78
N GLY A 156 13.38 12.26 -27.30
CA GLY A 156 14.07 13.46 -27.78
C GLY A 156 14.35 13.40 -29.27
N LEU A 157 14.50 14.56 -29.88
CA LEU A 157 15.10 14.70 -31.20
C LEU A 157 16.59 14.35 -31.10
N SER A 158 17.23 14.01 -32.25
CA SER A 158 18.66 13.64 -32.30
C SER A 158 19.62 14.71 -31.75
N ILE A 159 19.15 15.95 -31.63
CA ILE A 159 19.88 17.10 -31.08
C ILE A 159 19.54 17.37 -29.59
N THR A 160 18.68 16.56 -28.96
CA THR A 160 18.22 16.76 -27.59
C THR A 160 18.97 15.79 -26.69
N GLU A 161 19.57 16.29 -25.62
CA GLU A 161 20.07 15.45 -24.54
C GLU A 161 18.89 14.82 -23.78
N LEU A 162 19.01 13.53 -23.42
CA LEU A 162 17.98 12.77 -22.73
C LEU A 162 18.36 12.55 -21.28
N CYS A 163 17.40 12.76 -20.40
CA CYS A 163 17.52 12.40 -19.00
C CYS A 163 17.70 10.87 -18.86
N PRO A 164 18.74 10.40 -18.16
CA PRO A 164 19.08 8.97 -18.07
C PRO A 164 17.97 8.11 -17.45
N ASP A 165 17.16 8.68 -16.52
CA ASP A 165 16.14 7.94 -15.80
C ASP A 165 14.79 7.90 -16.52
N THR A 166 14.41 8.98 -17.22
CA THR A 166 13.08 9.10 -17.86
C THR A 166 13.09 8.96 -19.35
N TYR A 167 14.29 9.03 -19.98
CA TYR A 167 14.47 9.09 -21.43
C TYR A 167 13.70 10.23 -22.12
N GLN A 168 13.37 11.27 -21.35
CA GLN A 168 12.74 12.50 -21.85
C GLN A 168 13.80 13.58 -22.05
N PRO A 169 13.50 14.62 -22.85
CA PRO A 169 14.40 15.76 -23.01
C PRO A 169 14.83 16.36 -21.67
N VAL A 170 16.11 16.66 -21.55
CA VAL A 170 16.66 17.40 -20.41
C VAL A 170 16.12 18.82 -20.46
N THR A 171 15.60 19.30 -19.33
CA THR A 171 15.11 20.66 -19.16
C THR A 171 15.97 21.47 -18.21
N ASP A 172 16.74 20.81 -17.34
CA ASP A 172 17.59 21.47 -16.35
C ASP A 172 18.69 20.56 -15.83
N TYR A 173 19.65 21.13 -15.11
CA TYR A 173 20.70 20.42 -14.38
C TYR A 173 20.65 20.77 -12.90
N GLU A 174 20.51 19.77 -12.04
CA GLU A 174 20.53 19.92 -10.58
C GLU A 174 21.71 19.13 -10.01
N HIS A 175 22.66 19.81 -9.35
CA HIS A 175 23.90 19.19 -8.83
C HIS A 175 24.71 18.39 -9.86
N GLY A 176 24.71 18.81 -11.13
CA GLY A 176 25.37 18.13 -12.23
C GLY A 176 24.60 16.94 -12.81
N GLU A 177 23.41 16.65 -12.31
CA GLU A 177 22.51 15.61 -12.80
C GLU A 177 21.54 16.19 -13.84
N ALA A 178 21.50 15.60 -15.04
CA ALA A 178 20.57 15.97 -16.09
C ALA A 178 19.14 15.54 -15.74
N ILE A 179 18.22 16.47 -15.63
CA ILE A 179 16.83 16.21 -15.22
C ILE A 179 15.80 16.63 -16.25
N SER A 180 14.73 15.85 -16.39
CA SER A 180 13.58 16.18 -17.23
C SER A 180 12.56 17.03 -16.46
N ALA A 181 11.61 17.66 -17.17
CA ALA A 181 10.51 18.41 -16.57
C ALA A 181 9.71 17.56 -15.57
N GLU A 182 9.50 16.28 -15.87
CA GLU A 182 8.83 15.34 -14.97
C GLU A 182 9.56 15.21 -13.62
N ARG A 183 10.87 15.00 -13.63
CA ARG A 183 11.66 14.89 -12.40
C ARG A 183 11.73 16.21 -11.64
N GLN A 184 11.88 17.32 -12.35
CA GLN A 184 11.91 18.66 -11.76
C GLN A 184 10.61 18.97 -11.00
N THR A 185 9.46 18.72 -11.61
CA THR A 185 8.15 18.93 -10.95
C THR A 185 7.92 18.00 -9.77
N LYS A 186 8.32 16.71 -9.87
CA LYS A 186 8.26 15.77 -8.75
C LYS A 186 9.12 16.25 -7.56
N ARG A 187 10.36 16.68 -7.79
CA ARG A 187 11.25 17.23 -6.74
C ARG A 187 10.67 18.50 -6.10
N ALA A 188 10.09 19.40 -6.90
CA ALA A 188 9.42 20.59 -6.39
C ALA A 188 8.19 20.23 -5.55
N ALA A 189 7.36 19.30 -6.01
CA ALA A 189 6.16 18.86 -5.30
C ALA A 189 6.48 18.18 -3.96
N ALA A 190 7.58 17.43 -3.87
CA ALA A 190 8.02 16.80 -2.62
C ALA A 190 8.24 17.81 -1.48
N ARG A 191 8.71 19.02 -1.81
CA ARG A 191 8.93 20.12 -0.83
C ARG A 191 7.61 20.68 -0.28
N THR A 192 6.50 20.44 -0.97
CA THR A 192 5.17 20.96 -0.60
C THR A 192 4.26 19.90 0.01
N LYS A 193 4.73 18.66 0.16
CA LYS A 193 3.95 17.59 0.77
C LYS A 193 3.65 17.93 2.22
N LYS A 194 2.36 17.99 2.54
CA LYS A 194 1.89 18.10 3.92
C LYS A 194 1.79 16.71 4.53
N MET A 195 2.30 16.53 5.73
CA MET A 195 2.11 15.29 6.48
C MET A 195 0.64 15.19 6.93
N ALA A 196 0.06 14.02 6.73
CA ALA A 196 -1.29 13.71 7.22
C ALA A 196 -1.30 13.21 8.68
N TYR A 197 -0.14 13.26 9.34
CA TYR A 197 0.11 12.81 10.70
C TYR A 197 1.05 13.79 11.43
N SER A 198 1.11 13.66 12.74
CA SER A 198 1.91 14.50 13.62
C SER A 198 3.13 13.75 14.15
N ILE A 199 4.23 14.46 14.33
CA ILE A 199 5.44 13.98 15.01
C ILE A 199 5.86 14.99 16.09
N GLN A 200 6.68 14.55 17.04
CA GLN A 200 7.35 15.43 18.00
C GLN A 200 8.54 16.12 17.30
N ALA A 201 8.26 17.21 16.58
CA ALA A 201 9.21 17.86 15.67
C ALA A 201 10.49 18.39 16.35
N GLU A 202 10.48 18.60 17.67
CA GLU A 202 11.67 18.99 18.45
C GLU A 202 12.70 17.85 18.54
N ARG A 203 12.22 16.60 18.50
CA ARG A 203 13.05 15.40 18.66
C ARG A 203 13.19 14.59 17.38
N PHE A 204 12.18 14.60 16.54
CA PHE A 204 12.10 13.71 15.37
C PHE A 204 11.91 14.48 14.06
N ASP A 205 12.46 13.95 12.98
CA ASP A 205 12.16 14.34 11.61
C ASP A 205 11.87 13.10 10.76
N ILE A 206 11.36 13.33 9.56
CA ILE A 206 10.96 12.26 8.62
C ILE A 206 11.94 12.22 7.45
N PRO A 207 12.49 11.05 7.09
CA PRO A 207 13.46 10.91 6.00
C PRO A 207 12.94 11.41 4.65
N ALA A 208 13.82 12.03 3.87
CA ALA A 208 13.58 12.38 2.48
C ALA A 208 14.42 11.53 1.50
N GLU A 209 15.40 10.80 2.01
CA GLU A 209 16.28 9.90 1.25
C GLU A 209 16.27 8.49 1.88
N PHE A 210 16.52 7.46 1.07
CA PHE A 210 16.54 6.07 1.57
C PHE A 210 17.67 5.84 2.58
N ASP A 211 18.76 6.57 2.45
CA ASP A 211 19.91 6.46 3.35
C ASP A 211 19.60 6.96 4.77
N ASP A 212 18.54 7.74 4.97
CA ASP A 212 18.14 8.27 6.27
C ASP A 212 17.20 7.32 7.06
N LEU A 213 16.86 6.15 6.50
CA LEU A 213 15.95 5.17 7.12
C LEU A 213 16.59 4.27 8.21
N GLY A 214 17.65 4.71 8.88
CA GLY A 214 18.25 3.96 10.00
C GLY A 214 19.47 3.13 9.61
N ARG A 215 20.34 3.67 8.77
CA ARG A 215 21.55 2.99 8.29
C ARG A 215 22.70 3.04 9.31
N GLU A 216 23.14 1.88 9.80
CA GLU A 216 24.50 1.68 10.31
C GLU A 216 25.44 1.24 9.17
N GLU A 217 26.74 1.49 9.31
CA GLU A 217 27.76 0.91 8.44
C GLU A 217 27.64 -0.62 8.47
N GLY A 218 27.25 -1.23 7.35
CA GLY A 218 27.07 -2.66 7.24
C GLY A 218 25.89 -3.09 6.37
N GLU A 219 25.27 -4.21 6.70
CA GLU A 219 24.16 -4.80 5.98
C GLU A 219 22.82 -4.16 6.36
N SER A 220 22.50 -2.98 5.82
CA SER A 220 21.16 -2.40 6.00
C SER A 220 20.18 -2.94 4.96
N TYR A 221 18.92 -3.08 5.36
CA TYR A 221 17.79 -3.39 4.51
C TYR A 221 16.73 -2.31 4.66
N ILE A 222 16.01 -2.02 3.58
CA ILE A 222 14.79 -1.23 3.62
C ILE A 222 13.59 -2.15 3.42
N GLY A 223 12.50 -1.83 4.10
CA GLY A 223 11.20 -2.46 3.91
C GLY A 223 10.31 -1.55 3.07
N VAL A 224 9.79 -2.06 1.97
CA VAL A 224 8.74 -1.42 1.18
C VAL A 224 7.45 -2.13 1.51
N VAL A 225 6.50 -1.40 2.07
CA VAL A 225 5.20 -1.93 2.51
C VAL A 225 4.10 -1.35 1.65
N HIS A 226 3.25 -2.23 1.12
CA HIS A 226 2.03 -1.88 0.40
C HIS A 226 0.84 -2.51 1.12
N ILE A 227 -0.13 -1.69 1.53
CA ILE A 227 -1.36 -2.10 2.22
C ILE A 227 -2.53 -1.65 1.38
N ASP A 228 -3.47 -2.56 1.14
CA ASP A 228 -4.64 -2.29 0.30
C ASP A 228 -5.90 -2.88 0.96
N GLY A 229 -6.93 -2.07 1.10
CA GLY A 229 -8.19 -2.40 1.76
C GLY A 229 -8.91 -3.59 1.13
N ASN A 230 -9.61 -4.35 1.96
CA ASN A 230 -10.38 -5.50 1.50
C ASN A 230 -11.78 -5.07 1.04
N SER A 231 -12.15 -5.47 -0.17
CA SER A 231 -13.53 -5.44 -0.68
C SER A 231 -14.20 -4.04 -0.73
N SER A 232 -13.46 -2.94 -0.77
CA SER A 232 -14.01 -1.56 -0.74
C SER A 232 -15.05 -1.33 -1.84
N GLY A 233 -14.82 -1.78 -3.07
CA GLY A 233 -15.79 -1.69 -4.16
C GLY A 233 -17.08 -2.49 -3.90
N ALA A 234 -16.99 -3.68 -3.33
CA ALA A 234 -18.17 -4.49 -2.97
C ALA A 234 -18.96 -3.84 -1.83
N ARG A 235 -18.28 -3.23 -0.84
CA ARG A 235 -18.91 -2.48 0.26
C ARG A 235 -19.73 -1.30 -0.28
N ILE A 236 -19.16 -0.53 -1.21
CA ILE A 236 -19.87 0.59 -1.85
C ILE A 236 -21.11 0.08 -2.61
N ASN A 237 -20.99 -1.01 -3.38
CA ASN A 237 -22.12 -1.56 -4.09
C ASN A 237 -23.26 -1.98 -3.14
N GLN A 238 -22.95 -2.64 -2.04
CA GLN A 238 -23.94 -3.03 -1.03
C GLN A 238 -24.54 -1.82 -0.29
N LEU A 239 -23.71 -0.82 0.02
CA LEU A 239 -24.14 0.42 0.68
C LEU A 239 -25.18 1.17 -0.16
N LEU A 240 -25.07 1.13 -1.50
CA LEU A 240 -25.91 1.85 -2.43
C LEU A 240 -27.13 1.04 -2.93
N ALA A 241 -27.13 -0.29 -2.77
CA ALA A 241 -28.13 -1.20 -3.34
C ALA A 241 -29.58 -0.94 -2.91
N HIS A 242 -29.80 -0.31 -1.74
CA HIS A 242 -31.13 -0.10 -1.16
C HIS A 242 -31.42 1.37 -0.87
N ILE A 243 -30.85 2.28 -1.65
CA ILE A 243 -31.06 3.72 -1.47
C ILE A 243 -31.95 4.23 -2.59
N ASP A 244 -33.08 4.84 -2.18
CA ASP A 244 -34.12 5.28 -3.11
C ASP A 244 -33.83 6.67 -3.71
N THR A 245 -33.13 7.55 -2.98
CA THR A 245 -32.90 8.93 -3.41
C THR A 245 -31.45 9.15 -3.86
N TYR A 246 -31.29 10.00 -4.86
CA TYR A 246 -29.98 10.36 -5.39
C TYR A 246 -29.13 11.11 -4.35
N ASP A 247 -29.75 12.03 -3.57
CA ASP A 247 -29.07 12.78 -2.52
C ASP A 247 -28.54 11.86 -1.41
N ASP A 248 -29.34 10.90 -0.95
CA ASP A 248 -28.89 9.96 0.09
C ASP A 248 -27.76 9.08 -0.40
N ALA A 249 -27.78 8.66 -1.66
CA ALA A 249 -26.70 7.87 -2.27
C ALA A 249 -25.39 8.68 -2.33
N VAL A 250 -25.45 9.92 -2.78
CA VAL A 250 -24.29 10.82 -2.80
C VAL A 250 -23.77 11.09 -1.39
N ARG A 251 -24.66 11.32 -0.42
CA ARG A 251 -24.29 11.55 0.96
C ARG A 251 -23.54 10.34 1.55
N ARG A 252 -24.02 9.14 1.29
CA ARG A 252 -23.40 7.90 1.80
C ARG A 252 -22.05 7.62 1.18
N ILE A 253 -21.86 7.84 -0.12
CA ILE A 253 -20.55 7.64 -0.76
C ILE A 253 -19.52 8.68 -0.26
N ARG A 254 -19.95 9.92 -0.03
CA ARG A 254 -19.12 10.96 0.60
C ARG A 254 -18.68 10.54 2.01
N GLN A 255 -19.63 10.10 2.83
CA GLN A 255 -19.34 9.64 4.18
C GLN A 255 -18.38 8.46 4.18
N PHE A 256 -18.63 7.44 3.33
CA PHE A 256 -17.76 6.28 3.18
C PHE A 256 -16.33 6.69 2.81
N SER A 257 -16.18 7.56 1.82
CA SER A 257 -14.86 8.04 1.35
C SER A 257 -14.11 8.78 2.46
N LYS A 258 -14.78 9.68 3.19
CA LYS A 258 -14.20 10.44 4.30
C LYS A 258 -13.78 9.53 5.47
N GLU A 259 -14.67 8.64 5.90
CA GLU A 259 -14.40 7.75 7.04
C GLU A 259 -13.26 6.77 6.73
N MET A 260 -13.22 6.24 5.50
CA MET A 260 -12.15 5.36 5.03
C MET A 260 -10.80 6.08 5.10
N ASP A 261 -10.68 7.23 4.45
CA ASP A 261 -9.45 8.02 4.43
C ASP A 261 -8.98 8.39 5.84
N GLN A 262 -9.88 8.87 6.69
CA GLN A 262 -9.57 9.22 8.08
C GLN A 262 -9.15 8.01 8.92
N THR A 263 -9.75 6.85 8.70
CA THR A 263 -9.43 5.64 9.46
C THR A 263 -8.03 5.13 9.12
N TYR A 264 -7.64 5.14 7.85
CA TYR A 264 -6.31 4.76 7.42
C TYR A 264 -5.24 5.77 7.87
N LYS A 265 -5.53 7.07 7.83
CA LYS A 265 -4.65 8.10 8.38
C LYS A 265 -4.45 7.94 9.90
N ARG A 266 -5.50 7.61 10.66
CA ARG A 266 -5.38 7.31 12.10
C ARG A 266 -4.58 6.03 12.37
N ALA A 267 -4.71 5.01 11.53
CA ALA A 267 -3.88 3.80 11.64
C ALA A 267 -2.40 4.12 11.38
N TYR A 268 -2.12 5.01 10.43
CA TYR A 268 -0.75 5.47 10.19
C TYR A 268 -0.22 6.32 11.35
N GLN A 269 -1.02 7.25 11.90
CA GLN A 269 -0.66 8.01 13.09
C GLN A 269 -0.34 7.07 14.27
N PHE A 270 -1.15 6.02 14.48
CA PHE A 270 -0.93 5.05 15.54
C PHE A 270 0.44 4.37 15.44
N ILE A 271 0.87 3.92 14.26
CA ILE A 271 2.20 3.33 14.11
C ILE A 271 3.33 4.35 14.28
N ILE A 272 3.13 5.61 13.89
CA ILE A 272 4.07 6.71 14.15
C ILE A 272 4.22 6.95 15.66
N ASP A 273 3.12 7.01 16.40
CA ASP A 273 3.14 7.23 17.85
C ASP A 273 3.86 6.10 18.59
N LYS A 274 3.57 4.84 18.20
CA LYS A 274 4.25 3.66 18.74
C LYS A 274 5.75 3.68 18.42
N LEU A 275 6.11 4.08 17.22
CA LEU A 275 7.50 4.18 16.81
C LEU A 275 8.25 5.24 17.64
N GLN A 276 7.67 6.44 17.82
CA GLN A 276 8.23 7.49 18.65
C GLN A 276 8.41 7.03 20.11
N ALA A 277 7.39 6.36 20.66
CA ALA A 277 7.44 5.82 22.04
C ALA A 277 8.49 4.72 22.23
N SER A 278 8.87 4.02 21.15
CA SER A 278 9.87 2.94 21.18
C SER A 278 11.32 3.45 21.11
N VAL A 279 11.54 4.76 20.93
CA VAL A 279 12.88 5.34 20.82
C VAL A 279 13.48 5.60 22.21
N ILE A 280 14.54 4.85 22.55
CA ILE A 280 15.35 5.01 23.76
C ILE A 280 16.79 5.26 23.33
N ASP A 281 17.42 6.32 23.81
CA ASP A 281 18.82 6.69 23.51
C ASP A 281 19.13 6.70 22.00
N ASN A 282 18.23 7.29 21.21
CA ASN A 282 18.30 7.34 19.76
C ASN A 282 18.35 5.96 19.08
N LYS A 283 17.74 4.94 19.71
CA LYS A 283 17.64 3.58 19.20
C LYS A 283 16.22 3.03 19.33
N ILE A 284 15.87 2.10 18.44
CA ILE A 284 14.70 1.22 18.54
C ILE A 284 15.23 -0.21 18.62
N GLY A 285 15.28 -0.80 19.80
CA GLY A 285 15.96 -2.07 20.03
C GLY A 285 17.44 -2.00 19.61
N GLN A 286 17.83 -2.76 18.58
CA GLN A 286 19.20 -2.74 18.02
C GLN A 286 19.37 -1.73 16.86
N ILE A 287 18.31 -1.01 16.48
CA ILE A 287 18.30 -0.09 15.35
C ILE A 287 18.74 1.29 15.85
N LYS A 288 19.93 1.75 15.44
CA LYS A 288 20.40 3.10 15.71
C LYS A 288 19.78 4.06 14.70
N LEU A 289 19.18 5.13 15.20
CA LEU A 289 18.59 6.17 14.36
C LEU A 289 19.67 7.13 13.86
N ARG A 290 19.46 7.67 12.67
CA ARG A 290 20.37 8.64 12.07
C ARG A 290 20.04 10.05 12.54
N ASN A 291 21.07 10.82 12.94
CA ASN A 291 20.93 12.23 13.30
C ASN A 291 20.62 13.08 12.05
N LYS A 292 19.85 14.13 12.21
CA LYS A 292 19.58 15.12 11.17
C LYS A 292 20.75 16.09 11.06
N GLY A 293 21.65 15.87 10.11
CA GLY A 293 22.85 16.68 9.92
C GLY A 293 23.79 16.64 11.14
N ASP A 294 24.40 17.77 11.45
CA ASP A 294 25.31 17.89 12.62
C ASP A 294 24.59 18.15 13.95
N GLN A 295 23.25 18.15 13.95
CA GLN A 295 22.45 18.34 15.17
C GLN A 295 22.25 16.99 15.87
N GLU A 296 22.87 16.82 17.05
CA GLU A 296 22.76 15.58 17.84
C GLU A 296 21.37 15.37 18.47
N GLU A 297 20.53 16.43 18.56
CA GLU A 297 19.26 16.41 19.28
C GLU A 297 18.08 15.89 18.42
N THR A 298 18.15 16.03 17.11
CA THR A 298 17.06 15.59 16.19
C THR A 298 17.49 14.35 15.42
N VAL A 299 16.67 13.29 15.47
CA VAL A 299 16.89 12.05 14.73
C VAL A 299 15.78 11.79 13.71
N TYR A 300 16.11 11.08 12.63
CA TYR A 300 15.12 10.61 11.68
C TYR A 300 14.38 9.39 12.24
N LEU A 301 13.03 9.45 12.22
CA LEU A 301 12.22 8.25 12.39
C LEU A 301 12.43 7.32 11.18
N PRO A 302 12.69 6.02 11.39
CA PRO A 302 13.04 5.10 10.31
C PRO A 302 11.81 4.64 9.51
N ILE A 303 10.96 5.59 9.11
CA ILE A 303 9.74 5.39 8.32
C ILE A 303 9.44 6.62 7.47
N ARG A 304 8.91 6.40 6.26
CA ARG A 304 8.41 7.46 5.38
C ARG A 304 7.20 6.98 4.59
N ASP A 305 6.09 7.73 4.64
CA ASP A 305 4.93 7.55 3.77
C ASP A 305 5.24 8.01 2.34
N ILE A 306 4.81 7.21 1.37
CA ILE A 306 4.81 7.58 -0.04
C ILE A 306 3.37 7.83 -0.48
N VAL A 307 2.49 6.84 -0.31
CA VAL A 307 1.05 6.94 -0.56
C VAL A 307 0.30 6.77 0.75
N LEU A 308 -0.62 7.68 1.04
CA LEU A 308 -1.56 7.59 2.15
C LEU A 308 -2.87 8.22 1.70
N ASN A 309 -3.66 7.47 0.94
CA ASN A 309 -4.85 7.97 0.26
C ASN A 309 -5.97 6.93 0.23
N GLY A 310 -7.05 7.17 0.96
CA GLY A 310 -8.13 6.22 1.13
C GLY A 310 -7.64 4.91 1.75
N ASP A 311 -7.92 3.78 1.10
CA ASP A 311 -7.53 2.44 1.53
C ASP A 311 -6.20 1.93 0.94
N ASP A 312 -5.52 2.74 0.13
CA ASP A 312 -4.18 2.46 -0.41
C ASP A 312 -3.10 3.18 0.41
N VAL A 313 -2.24 2.40 1.03
CA VAL A 313 -1.13 2.90 1.83
C VAL A 313 0.17 2.26 1.37
N THR A 314 1.15 3.10 1.05
CA THR A 314 2.51 2.65 0.75
C THR A 314 3.49 3.48 1.55
N PHE A 315 4.35 2.80 2.32
CA PHE A 315 5.43 3.43 3.06
C PHE A 315 6.73 2.64 2.96
N VAL A 316 7.82 3.29 3.26
CA VAL A 316 9.15 2.68 3.38
C VAL A 316 9.66 2.85 4.79
N CYS A 317 10.40 1.87 5.29
CA CYS A 317 10.98 1.90 6.63
C CYS A 317 12.30 1.11 6.70
N ASP A 318 12.96 1.12 7.86
CA ASP A 318 14.01 0.13 8.11
C ASP A 318 13.44 -1.29 7.98
N GLY A 319 14.14 -2.15 7.24
CA GLY A 319 13.64 -3.50 6.91
C GLY A 319 13.30 -4.36 8.12
N ARG A 320 13.95 -4.10 9.26
CA ARG A 320 13.72 -4.81 10.54
C ARG A 320 12.41 -4.44 11.22
N LEU A 321 11.80 -3.32 10.84
CA LEU A 321 10.54 -2.81 11.39
C LEU A 321 9.33 -3.11 10.50
N ALA A 322 9.56 -3.43 9.23
CA ALA A 322 8.50 -3.51 8.22
C ALA A 322 7.38 -4.48 8.62
N LEU A 323 7.73 -5.65 9.14
CA LEU A 323 6.75 -6.67 9.54
C LEU A 323 5.96 -6.25 10.78
N SER A 324 6.63 -5.70 11.80
CA SER A 324 5.99 -5.22 13.04
C SER A 324 5.06 -4.04 12.76
N LEU A 325 5.49 -3.06 11.96
CA LEU A 325 4.67 -1.91 11.61
C LEU A 325 3.44 -2.32 10.80
N SER A 326 3.60 -3.26 9.86
CA SER A 326 2.47 -3.79 9.09
C SER A 326 1.47 -4.53 9.98
N HIS A 327 1.95 -5.38 10.89
CA HIS A 327 1.10 -6.07 11.87
C HIS A 327 0.32 -5.08 12.74
N MET A 328 1.00 -4.07 13.30
CA MET A 328 0.37 -3.06 14.15
C MET A 328 -0.67 -2.22 13.39
N PHE A 329 -0.38 -1.86 12.13
CA PHE A 329 -1.30 -1.13 11.27
C PHE A 329 -2.58 -1.95 11.02
N LEU A 330 -2.45 -3.23 10.63
CA LEU A 330 -3.58 -4.12 10.38
C LEU A 330 -4.38 -4.40 11.67
N SER A 331 -3.70 -4.63 12.79
CA SER A 331 -4.35 -4.84 14.10
C SER A 331 -5.16 -3.60 14.53
N TYR A 332 -4.64 -2.40 14.28
CA TYR A 332 -5.40 -1.17 14.54
C TYR A 332 -6.65 -1.09 13.67
N LEU A 333 -6.54 -1.36 12.36
CA LEU A 333 -7.67 -1.33 11.44
C LEU A 333 -8.76 -2.32 11.83
N ASN A 334 -8.41 -3.55 12.21
CA ASN A 334 -9.36 -4.59 12.59
C ASN A 334 -10.28 -4.17 13.75
N ARG A 335 -9.81 -3.26 14.62
CA ARG A 335 -10.58 -2.68 15.75
C ARG A 335 -11.43 -1.49 15.35
N GLN A 336 -11.36 -1.04 14.11
CA GLN A 336 -12.12 0.10 13.60
C GLN A 336 -13.27 -0.37 12.73
N SER A 337 -14.43 0.27 12.87
CA SER A 337 -15.58 0.08 12.00
C SER A 337 -16.00 1.41 11.42
N LEU A 338 -16.45 1.43 10.16
CA LEU A 338 -17.02 2.62 9.56
C LEU A 338 -18.44 2.82 10.08
N SER A 339 -18.80 4.04 10.44
CA SER A 339 -20.15 4.33 10.95
C SER A 339 -21.21 4.23 9.85
N VAL A 340 -20.81 4.45 8.60
CA VAL A 340 -21.70 4.45 7.43
C VAL A 340 -22.32 3.07 7.13
N ASP A 341 -21.62 1.97 7.46
CA ASP A 341 -22.11 0.60 7.21
C ASP A 341 -21.95 -0.35 8.42
N GLY A 342 -21.36 0.11 9.52
CA GLY A 342 -21.14 -0.67 10.75
C GLY A 342 -20.10 -1.79 10.64
N ARG A 343 -19.37 -1.89 9.50
CA ARG A 343 -18.45 -3.00 9.22
C ARG A 343 -17.02 -2.70 9.64
N PRO A 344 -16.27 -3.72 10.10
CA PRO A 344 -14.86 -3.56 10.42
C PRO A 344 -14.04 -3.19 9.19
N CYS A 345 -12.95 -2.45 9.42
CA CYS A 345 -11.96 -2.16 8.40
C CYS A 345 -10.93 -3.28 8.38
N THR A 346 -10.79 -3.95 7.25
CA THR A 346 -9.77 -4.97 7.04
C THR A 346 -8.95 -4.67 5.80
N ALA A 347 -7.67 -5.08 5.81
CA ALA A 347 -6.76 -4.85 4.70
C ALA A 347 -5.75 -5.99 4.58
N CYS A 348 -5.09 -6.08 3.44
CA CYS A 348 -3.95 -6.96 3.26
C CYS A 348 -2.67 -6.16 3.09
N ALA A 349 -1.58 -6.65 3.67
CA ALA A 349 -0.26 -6.06 3.55
C ALA A 349 0.68 -6.98 2.76
N GLY A 350 1.46 -6.39 1.87
CA GLY A 350 2.59 -7.01 1.20
C GLY A 350 3.87 -6.26 1.51
N ILE A 351 4.94 -6.99 1.81
CA ILE A 351 6.19 -6.43 2.30
C ILE A 351 7.34 -6.97 1.47
N ALA A 352 8.14 -6.06 0.90
CA ALA A 352 9.41 -6.39 0.27
C ALA A 352 10.57 -5.88 1.13
N ILE A 353 11.46 -6.77 1.54
CA ILE A 353 12.68 -6.41 2.29
C ILE A 353 13.85 -6.54 1.34
N VAL A 354 14.48 -5.41 1.04
CA VAL A 354 15.50 -5.29 -0.01
C VAL A 354 16.72 -4.50 0.46
N LYS A 355 17.84 -4.62 -0.23
CA LYS A 355 19.01 -3.75 -0.03
C LYS A 355 18.70 -2.30 -0.47
N PRO A 356 19.29 -1.26 0.12
CA PRO A 356 18.99 0.15 -0.18
C PRO A 356 19.15 0.53 -1.65
N HIS A 357 20.07 -0.09 -2.37
CA HIS A 357 20.32 0.16 -3.79
C HIS A 357 19.56 -0.78 -4.74
N PHE A 358 18.64 -1.59 -4.22
CA PHE A 358 17.77 -2.40 -5.06
C PHE A 358 16.79 -1.48 -5.81
N PRO A 359 16.52 -1.70 -7.12
CA PRO A 359 15.62 -0.85 -7.89
C PRO A 359 14.25 -0.73 -7.23
N PHE A 360 13.87 0.51 -6.88
CA PHE A 360 12.70 0.76 -6.03
C PHE A 360 11.39 0.30 -6.68
N TYR A 361 11.22 0.52 -7.98
CA TYR A 361 10.06 0.01 -8.71
C TYR A 361 9.91 -1.52 -8.57
N ARG A 362 11.01 -2.26 -8.62
CA ARG A 362 10.98 -3.72 -8.44
C ARG A 362 10.65 -4.11 -7.01
N ALA A 363 11.16 -3.36 -6.02
CA ALA A 363 10.81 -3.59 -4.61
C ALA A 363 9.31 -3.38 -4.37
N TYR A 364 8.76 -2.30 -4.91
CA TYR A 364 7.31 -2.03 -4.85
C TYR A 364 6.49 -3.16 -5.52
N ARG A 365 6.88 -3.59 -6.72
CA ARG A 365 6.23 -4.70 -7.44
C ARG A 365 6.23 -6.00 -6.62
N ILE A 366 7.30 -6.28 -5.89
CA ILE A 366 7.35 -7.44 -4.98
C ILE A 366 6.37 -7.27 -3.83
N ALA A 367 6.32 -6.09 -3.20
CA ALA A 367 5.37 -5.79 -2.14
C ALA A 367 3.91 -5.92 -2.62
N GLU A 368 3.60 -5.35 -3.79
CA GLU A 368 2.28 -5.47 -4.44
C GLU A 368 1.89 -6.94 -4.70
N GLN A 369 2.82 -7.76 -5.20
CA GLN A 369 2.57 -9.19 -5.43
C GLN A 369 2.38 -9.95 -4.10
N CYS A 370 3.13 -9.62 -3.04
CA CYS A 370 2.88 -10.16 -1.70
C CYS A 370 1.47 -9.79 -1.20
N CYS A 371 1.06 -8.54 -1.33
CA CYS A 371 -0.30 -8.09 -0.99
C CYS A 371 -1.36 -8.88 -1.79
N ALA A 372 -1.14 -9.10 -3.09
CA ALA A 372 -2.02 -9.91 -3.92
C ALA A 372 -2.09 -11.38 -3.48
N PHE A 373 -0.99 -11.97 -2.97
CA PHE A 373 -1.01 -13.30 -2.36
C PHE A 373 -1.83 -13.31 -1.07
N ALA A 374 -1.63 -12.32 -0.19
CA ALA A 374 -2.41 -12.14 1.03
C ALA A 374 -3.91 -11.99 0.72
N LYS A 375 -4.29 -11.15 -0.23
CA LYS A 375 -5.69 -10.96 -0.66
C LYS A 375 -6.31 -12.24 -1.23
N ARG A 376 -5.57 -13.02 -2.01
CA ARG A 376 -6.07 -14.31 -2.51
C ARG A 376 -6.33 -15.29 -1.38
N ARG A 377 -5.43 -15.34 -0.39
CA ARG A 377 -5.61 -16.18 0.79
C ARG A 377 -6.81 -15.72 1.61
N ALA A 378 -6.92 -14.44 1.91
CA ALA A 378 -8.02 -13.83 2.63
C ALA A 378 -9.39 -14.18 2.01
N LYS A 379 -9.51 -14.05 0.68
CA LYS A 379 -10.73 -14.42 -0.04
C LYS A 379 -11.05 -15.92 -0.02
N ARG A 380 -10.03 -16.77 -0.03
CA ARG A 380 -10.21 -18.24 0.01
C ARG A 380 -10.67 -18.72 1.39
N GLU A 381 -10.18 -18.12 2.45
CA GLU A 381 -10.53 -18.46 3.84
C GLU A 381 -11.85 -17.82 4.30
N ALA A 382 -12.30 -16.76 3.64
CA ALA A 382 -13.52 -16.07 3.98
C ALA A 382 -14.76 -16.93 3.68
N VAL A 383 -15.68 -17.01 4.64
CA VAL A 383 -16.98 -17.69 4.49
C VAL A 383 -17.95 -16.87 3.65
N SER A 384 -17.80 -15.54 3.67
CA SER A 384 -18.59 -14.61 2.86
C SER A 384 -17.74 -13.41 2.45
N ALA A 385 -18.23 -12.59 1.52
CA ALA A 385 -17.55 -11.35 1.13
C ALA A 385 -17.41 -10.34 2.29
N GLU A 386 -18.18 -10.53 3.36
CA GLU A 386 -18.20 -9.67 4.55
C GLU A 386 -17.23 -10.14 5.64
N SER A 387 -16.81 -11.40 5.60
CA SER A 387 -15.92 -12.03 6.57
C SER A 387 -14.45 -12.06 6.15
N VAL A 388 -14.06 -11.20 5.21
CA VAL A 388 -12.67 -11.13 4.75
C VAL A 388 -11.81 -10.48 5.83
N GLU A 389 -10.88 -11.24 6.38
CA GLU A 389 -9.97 -10.79 7.44
C GLU A 389 -8.68 -10.17 6.86
N SER A 390 -7.90 -9.57 7.75
CA SER A 390 -6.60 -8.99 7.39
C SER A 390 -5.51 -10.06 7.33
N TRP A 391 -4.66 -9.96 6.30
CA TRP A 391 -3.54 -10.87 6.08
C TRP A 391 -2.29 -10.11 5.67
N LEU A 392 -1.12 -10.64 5.99
CA LEU A 392 0.15 -10.10 5.55
C LEU A 392 1.04 -11.18 4.91
N ASP A 393 1.77 -10.78 3.88
CA ASP A 393 2.77 -11.61 3.21
C ASP A 393 4.05 -10.79 2.99
N PHE A 394 5.20 -11.45 2.96
CA PHE A 394 6.48 -10.77 2.79
C PHE A 394 7.44 -11.56 1.91
N HIS A 395 8.44 -10.87 1.37
CA HIS A 395 9.55 -11.49 0.66
C HIS A 395 10.87 -10.77 0.95
N VAL A 396 11.89 -11.55 1.31
CA VAL A 396 13.25 -11.06 1.53
C VAL A 396 14.09 -11.28 0.28
N VAL A 397 14.61 -10.22 -0.30
CA VAL A 397 15.48 -10.27 -1.47
C VAL A 397 16.93 -10.41 -1.01
N THR A 398 17.47 -11.60 -1.08
CA THR A 398 18.85 -11.90 -0.64
C THR A 398 19.90 -11.84 -1.76
N GLY A 399 19.48 -11.74 -3.03
CA GLY A 399 20.37 -11.72 -4.20
C GLY A 399 19.75 -11.03 -5.40
N GLY A 400 20.42 -11.05 -6.54
CA GLY A 400 19.87 -10.52 -7.79
C GLY A 400 18.70 -11.38 -8.29
N ILE A 401 17.48 -10.83 -8.25
CA ILE A 401 16.30 -11.46 -8.83
C ILE A 401 16.28 -11.15 -10.31
N ARG A 402 16.30 -12.19 -11.15
CA ARG A 402 16.15 -12.07 -12.62
C ARG A 402 14.71 -12.18 -13.06
N GLU A 403 13.94 -13.00 -12.34
CA GLU A 403 12.53 -13.26 -12.58
C GLU A 403 11.70 -11.98 -12.32
N VAL A 404 10.69 -11.73 -13.15
CA VAL A 404 9.77 -10.59 -13.02
C VAL A 404 8.66 -10.92 -12.01
N GLU A 405 8.19 -12.17 -12.02
CA GLU A 405 7.08 -12.62 -11.20
C GLU A 405 7.56 -13.32 -9.92
N LEU A 406 7.07 -12.85 -8.78
CA LEU A 406 7.42 -13.41 -7.46
C LEU A 406 7.06 -14.90 -7.35
N ARG A 407 6.00 -15.35 -8.05
CA ARG A 407 5.63 -16.76 -8.10
C ARG A 407 6.78 -17.63 -8.61
N GLU A 408 7.47 -17.21 -9.65
CA GLU A 408 8.58 -17.97 -10.23
C GLU A 408 9.82 -17.95 -9.32
N VAL A 409 10.07 -16.82 -8.63
CA VAL A 409 11.10 -16.74 -7.59
C VAL A 409 10.82 -17.74 -6.47
N ARG A 410 9.58 -17.78 -5.98
CA ARG A 410 9.16 -18.69 -4.90
C ARG A 410 9.24 -20.14 -5.32
N LYS A 411 8.84 -20.50 -6.53
CA LYS A 411 8.97 -21.87 -7.06
C LYS A 411 10.42 -22.35 -7.06
N LYS A 412 11.36 -21.48 -7.35
CA LYS A 412 12.78 -21.82 -7.44
C LYS A 412 13.46 -21.96 -6.08
N HIS A 413 13.11 -21.10 -5.11
CA HIS A 413 13.86 -20.94 -3.87
C HIS A 413 13.20 -21.54 -2.63
N TYR A 414 11.90 -21.86 -2.68
CA TYR A 414 11.15 -22.30 -1.48
C TYR A 414 10.59 -23.72 -1.60
N ARG A 415 11.19 -24.54 -2.46
CA ARG A 415 10.95 -25.97 -2.56
C ARG A 415 12.13 -26.75 -1.99
N ILE A 416 11.85 -27.90 -1.40
CA ILE A 416 12.89 -28.84 -0.94
C ILE A 416 13.15 -29.89 -2.00
N VAL A 417 14.35 -30.46 -1.99
CA VAL A 417 14.82 -31.40 -3.01
C VAL A 417 14.07 -32.75 -2.92
N ASP A 418 13.76 -33.19 -1.69
CA ASP A 418 13.07 -34.48 -1.39
C ASP A 418 11.54 -34.31 -1.19
N GLY A 419 10.99 -33.15 -1.58
CA GLY A 419 9.56 -32.88 -1.50
C GLY A 419 8.75 -33.51 -2.64
N VAL A 420 7.47 -33.74 -2.38
CA VAL A 420 6.52 -34.18 -3.42
C VAL A 420 6.44 -33.11 -4.51
N ALA A 421 6.59 -33.52 -5.76
CA ALA A 421 6.50 -32.63 -6.92
C ALA A 421 5.04 -32.17 -7.15
N ASP A 422 4.62 -31.15 -6.41
CA ASP A 422 3.38 -30.42 -6.63
C ASP A 422 3.75 -29.01 -7.15
N GLU A 423 3.27 -28.65 -8.33
CA GLU A 423 3.64 -27.38 -8.97
C GLU A 423 3.23 -26.14 -8.17
N ASP A 424 2.24 -26.24 -7.31
CA ASP A 424 1.71 -25.12 -6.53
C ASP A 424 2.15 -25.13 -5.05
N LYS A 425 2.97 -26.10 -4.64
CA LYS A 425 3.38 -26.26 -3.25
C LYS A 425 4.76 -25.63 -2.96
N TYR A 426 4.80 -24.77 -1.96
CA TYR A 426 6.04 -24.18 -1.42
C TYR A 426 6.30 -24.74 -0.03
N HIS A 427 7.25 -25.64 0.11
CA HIS A 427 7.52 -26.37 1.36
C HIS A 427 8.07 -25.46 2.47
N LEU A 428 8.83 -24.41 2.08
CA LEU A 428 9.48 -23.49 3.00
C LEU A 428 8.68 -22.21 3.28
N LEU A 429 7.45 -22.08 2.74
CA LEU A 429 6.59 -20.93 2.98
C LEU A 429 5.34 -21.37 3.72
N TRP A 430 5.10 -20.75 4.87
CA TRP A 430 3.84 -20.85 5.60
C TRP A 430 2.94 -19.64 5.34
N ARG A 431 3.55 -18.45 5.17
CA ARG A 431 2.88 -17.21 4.81
C ARG A 431 2.00 -17.32 3.56
N PRO A 432 0.91 -16.55 3.40
CA PRO A 432 0.54 -15.36 4.19
C PRO A 432 0.06 -15.69 5.60
N TRP A 433 0.31 -14.75 6.54
CA TRP A 433 -0.11 -14.84 7.93
C TRP A 433 -1.36 -14.01 8.18
N ARG A 434 -2.32 -14.56 8.94
CA ARG A 434 -3.54 -13.87 9.34
C ARG A 434 -3.29 -12.92 10.51
N VAL A 435 -3.89 -11.73 10.44
CA VAL A 435 -3.88 -10.73 11.50
C VAL A 435 -5.31 -10.54 11.98
N SER A 436 -5.59 -10.96 13.19
CA SER A 436 -6.89 -10.78 13.85
C SER A 436 -6.69 -10.63 15.36
N ASP A 437 -7.72 -10.16 16.09
CA ASP A 437 -7.75 -10.17 17.55
C ASP A 437 -8.19 -11.57 18.00
N ALA A 438 -7.27 -12.51 18.09
CA ALA A 438 -7.58 -13.87 18.53
C ALA A 438 -7.35 -14.05 20.03
N SER A 439 -8.25 -14.77 20.69
CA SER A 439 -8.02 -15.28 22.03
C SER A 439 -7.04 -16.48 22.01
N ASP A 440 -6.43 -16.80 23.16
CA ASP A 440 -5.52 -17.95 23.27
C ASP A 440 -6.17 -19.28 22.82
N GLY A 441 -7.50 -19.41 22.96
CA GLY A 441 -8.26 -20.57 22.48
C GLY A 441 -8.30 -20.67 20.95
N ASP A 442 -8.44 -19.53 20.27
CA ASP A 442 -8.49 -19.45 18.81
C ASP A 442 -7.13 -19.77 18.18
N LEU A 443 -6.02 -19.44 18.86
CA LEU A 443 -4.67 -19.73 18.40
C LEU A 443 -4.41 -21.24 18.24
N ASN A 444 -5.03 -22.09 19.05
CA ASN A 444 -4.89 -23.54 18.92
C ASN A 444 -5.57 -24.10 17.68
N ILE A 445 -6.51 -23.35 17.10
CA ILE A 445 -7.32 -23.79 15.95
C ILE A 445 -6.77 -23.18 14.65
N ASP A 446 -6.26 -21.95 14.69
CA ASP A 446 -5.78 -21.23 13.51
C ASP A 446 -4.25 -21.26 13.35
N PRO A 447 -3.72 -22.14 12.50
CA PRO A 447 -2.28 -22.26 12.30
C PRO A 447 -1.67 -21.10 11.50
N TYR A 448 -2.47 -20.21 10.89
CA TYR A 448 -1.99 -19.09 10.09
C TYR A 448 -1.95 -17.77 10.85
N HIS A 449 -2.35 -17.77 12.14
CA HIS A 449 -2.37 -16.55 12.93
C HIS A 449 -0.94 -16.04 13.20
N PHE A 450 -0.72 -14.73 13.01
CA PHE A 450 0.61 -14.11 13.14
C PHE A 450 1.22 -14.21 14.55
N ALA A 451 0.41 -14.38 15.58
CA ALA A 451 0.91 -14.64 16.93
C ALA A 451 1.81 -15.88 17.01
N HIS A 452 1.61 -16.90 16.14
CA HIS A 452 2.50 -18.05 16.07
C HIS A 452 3.88 -17.67 15.56
N PHE A 453 3.95 -16.76 14.57
CA PHE A 453 5.22 -16.23 14.09
C PHE A 453 5.99 -15.54 15.24
N ILE A 454 5.32 -14.68 16.01
CA ILE A 454 5.91 -13.99 17.17
C ILE A 454 6.35 -15.00 18.24
N ARG A 455 5.50 -16.00 18.56
CA ARG A 455 5.82 -17.04 19.54
C ARG A 455 7.05 -17.86 19.16
N ILE A 456 7.14 -18.28 17.90
CA ILE A 456 8.29 -19.02 17.38
C ILE A 456 9.55 -18.15 17.44
N TYR A 457 9.45 -16.88 17.00
CA TYR A 457 10.57 -15.94 17.04
C TYR A 457 11.11 -15.75 18.46
N ARG A 458 10.22 -15.47 19.43
CA ARG A 458 10.60 -15.32 20.84
C ARG A 458 11.27 -16.59 21.39
N SER A 459 10.71 -17.75 21.10
CA SER A 459 11.29 -19.03 21.54
C SER A 459 12.71 -19.27 21.00
N PHE A 460 13.01 -18.78 19.81
CA PHE A 460 14.34 -18.89 19.22
C PHE A 460 15.34 -17.88 19.78
N VAL A 461 14.92 -16.68 20.15
CA VAL A 461 15.85 -15.57 20.48
C VAL A 461 15.83 -15.15 21.96
N GLU A 462 14.79 -15.52 22.71
CA GLU A 462 14.59 -15.09 24.09
C GLU A 462 14.71 -16.26 25.09
N GLY A 463 15.14 -15.95 26.32
CA GLY A 463 15.15 -16.88 27.44
C GLY A 463 16.39 -17.77 27.55
N GLY A 464 16.47 -18.56 28.64
CA GLY A 464 17.63 -19.38 28.99
C GLY A 464 17.85 -20.62 28.08
N LYS A 465 16.90 -20.93 27.20
CA LYS A 465 16.98 -22.00 26.19
C LYS A 465 17.00 -21.46 24.76
N ALA A 466 17.31 -20.15 24.59
CA ALA A 466 17.45 -19.55 23.26
C ALA A 466 18.51 -20.30 22.44
N TRP A 467 18.19 -20.48 21.16
CA TRP A 467 19.12 -21.14 20.26
C TRP A 467 20.30 -20.21 19.92
N PRO A 468 21.55 -20.72 19.88
CA PRO A 468 22.66 -19.95 19.35
C PRO A 468 22.39 -19.53 17.90
N ARG A 469 22.65 -18.26 17.56
CA ARG A 469 22.33 -17.68 16.24
C ARG A 469 22.94 -18.46 15.07
N ASN A 470 24.18 -18.96 15.24
CA ASN A 470 24.82 -19.81 14.23
C ASN A 470 24.08 -21.15 14.04
N LYS A 471 23.46 -21.69 15.09
CA LYS A 471 22.68 -22.95 15.01
C LYS A 471 21.34 -22.71 14.30
N LEU A 472 20.69 -21.57 14.52
CA LEU A 472 19.49 -21.18 13.77
C LEU A 472 19.79 -20.99 12.27
N LYS A 473 20.94 -20.39 11.92
CA LYS A 473 21.38 -20.29 10.52
C LYS A 473 21.66 -21.68 9.90
N GLN A 474 22.24 -22.60 10.66
CA GLN A 474 22.42 -23.99 10.23
C GLN A 474 21.06 -24.71 10.05
N LEU A 475 20.12 -24.50 10.96
CA LEU A 475 18.77 -25.05 10.87
C LEU A 475 18.04 -24.52 9.63
N LYS A 476 18.13 -23.22 9.33
CA LYS A 476 17.59 -22.64 8.09
C LYS A 476 18.11 -23.36 6.84
N ASN A 477 19.44 -23.58 6.79
CA ASN A 477 20.05 -24.30 5.67
C ASN A 477 19.62 -25.77 5.61
N ALA A 478 19.45 -26.43 6.78
CA ALA A 478 18.97 -27.80 6.84
C ALA A 478 17.54 -27.92 6.29
N PHE A 479 16.64 -26.98 6.61
CA PHE A 479 15.31 -26.92 6.01
C PHE A 479 15.35 -26.82 4.48
N ALA A 480 16.23 -25.99 3.94
CA ALA A 480 16.40 -25.84 2.49
C ALA A 480 16.92 -27.11 1.79
N LEU A 481 17.70 -27.93 2.50
CA LEU A 481 18.19 -29.22 2.01
C LEU A 481 17.14 -30.34 2.09
N GLY A 482 16.07 -30.16 2.89
CA GLY A 482 14.96 -31.09 2.99
C GLY A 482 14.82 -31.81 4.33
N LYS A 483 13.86 -32.73 4.39
CA LYS A 483 13.41 -33.37 5.64
C LYS A 483 14.49 -34.16 6.35
N GLN A 484 15.28 -34.94 5.61
CA GLN A 484 16.32 -35.79 6.20
C GLN A 484 17.41 -34.95 6.86
N ALA A 485 17.88 -33.90 6.20
CA ALA A 485 18.87 -32.96 6.74
C ALA A 485 18.31 -32.23 7.97
N THR A 486 17.07 -31.81 7.94
CA THR A 486 16.39 -31.14 9.05
C THR A 486 16.26 -32.07 10.25
N ALA A 487 15.78 -33.31 10.06
CA ALA A 487 15.63 -34.31 11.14
C ALA A 487 16.97 -34.66 11.79
N PHE A 488 18.05 -34.74 11.00
CA PHE A 488 19.39 -34.97 11.54
C PHE A 488 19.84 -33.80 12.42
N HIS A 489 19.67 -32.55 11.94
CA HIS A 489 20.07 -31.34 12.67
C HIS A 489 19.25 -31.16 13.96
N LEU A 490 17.95 -31.45 13.94
CA LEU A 490 17.07 -31.38 15.10
C LEU A 490 17.45 -32.38 16.19
N ARG A 491 17.82 -33.62 15.85
CA ARG A 491 18.31 -34.62 16.80
C ARG A 491 19.60 -34.18 17.51
N GLU A 492 20.53 -33.53 16.79
CA GLU A 492 21.72 -32.93 17.38
C GLU A 492 21.34 -31.79 18.34
N ALA A 493 20.38 -30.94 17.94
CA ALA A 493 19.91 -29.82 18.75
C ALA A 493 19.22 -30.28 20.04
N GLU A 494 18.34 -31.30 19.95
CA GLU A 494 17.64 -31.88 21.10
C GLU A 494 18.61 -32.44 22.15
N SER A 495 19.73 -33.06 21.75
CA SER A 495 20.76 -33.53 22.66
C SER A 495 21.39 -32.40 23.51
N ARG A 496 21.25 -31.16 23.09
CA ARG A 496 21.72 -29.94 23.77
C ARG A 496 20.57 -29.16 24.44
N GLY A 497 19.35 -29.69 24.43
CA GLY A 497 18.17 -29.07 25.02
C GLY A 497 17.52 -28.00 24.16
N TRP A 498 17.90 -27.87 22.87
CA TRP A 498 17.25 -26.96 21.92
C TRP A 498 16.14 -27.70 21.18
N VAL A 499 14.91 -27.31 21.43
CA VAL A 499 13.70 -27.95 20.87
C VAL A 499 12.93 -26.94 20.03
N LEU A 500 12.31 -27.38 18.93
CA LEU A 500 11.39 -26.53 18.19
C LEU A 500 10.17 -26.19 19.07
N PRO A 501 9.68 -24.94 19.02
CA PRO A 501 8.44 -24.57 19.70
C PRO A 501 7.26 -25.32 19.08
N ASP A 502 6.27 -25.64 19.92
CA ASP A 502 5.03 -26.27 19.49
C ASP A 502 4.28 -25.42 18.47
N PHE A 503 3.63 -26.07 17.52
CA PHE A 503 2.89 -25.43 16.44
C PHE A 503 1.67 -26.27 16.03
N PRO A 504 0.45 -25.69 15.90
CA PRO A 504 -0.71 -26.35 15.31
C PRO A 504 -0.72 -26.16 13.77
N PRO A 505 -0.99 -27.18 12.96
CA PRO A 505 -1.11 -28.59 13.33
C PRO A 505 0.23 -29.16 13.80
N GLU A 506 0.18 -30.29 14.51
CA GLU A 506 1.36 -30.92 15.06
C GLU A 506 2.49 -31.07 14.02
N VAL A 507 3.67 -30.58 14.40
CA VAL A 507 4.87 -30.70 13.58
C VAL A 507 5.57 -31.99 13.92
N ILE A 508 5.84 -32.80 12.90
CA ILE A 508 6.54 -34.07 13.07
C ILE A 508 8.04 -33.86 13.32
N LYS A 509 8.74 -34.95 13.71
CA LYS A 509 10.17 -34.88 14.15
C LYS A 509 11.14 -34.34 13.10
N ASP A 510 10.76 -34.28 11.84
CA ASP A 510 11.57 -33.69 10.78
C ASP A 510 11.39 -32.16 10.63
N GLY A 511 10.55 -31.53 11.47
CA GLY A 511 10.28 -30.08 11.44
C GLY A 511 9.24 -29.63 10.43
N PHE A 512 8.53 -30.56 9.79
CA PHE A 512 7.47 -30.31 8.81
C PHE A 512 6.10 -30.74 9.35
N THR A 513 5.07 -30.08 8.89
CA THR A 513 3.68 -30.47 9.13
C THR A 513 3.29 -31.68 8.28
N PRO A 514 2.15 -32.36 8.57
CA PRO A 514 1.62 -33.41 7.72
C PRO A 514 1.39 -33.02 6.25
N PHE A 515 1.33 -31.70 5.99
CA PHE A 515 1.16 -31.13 4.66
C PHE A 515 2.48 -30.79 3.95
N ASP A 516 3.62 -31.31 4.44
CA ASP A 516 4.97 -31.04 3.89
C ASP A 516 5.38 -29.57 3.85
N GLN A 517 4.87 -28.74 4.76
CA GLN A 517 5.25 -27.35 4.90
C GLN A 517 5.83 -27.07 6.29
N THR A 518 6.72 -26.10 6.39
CA THR A 518 7.29 -25.69 7.68
C THR A 518 6.95 -24.24 8.01
N PRO A 519 6.41 -23.96 9.23
CA PRO A 519 6.18 -22.59 9.69
C PRO A 519 7.46 -21.92 10.17
N TYR A 520 8.50 -22.68 10.49
CA TYR A 520 9.73 -22.19 11.10
C TYR A 520 10.62 -21.44 10.12
N TYR A 521 10.57 -21.79 8.82
CA TYR A 521 11.44 -21.15 7.83
C TYR A 521 11.16 -19.67 7.65
N ASP A 522 9.88 -19.26 7.69
CA ASP A 522 9.48 -17.84 7.64
C ASP A 522 10.15 -17.05 8.78
N VAL A 523 10.18 -17.60 10.00
CA VAL A 523 10.82 -16.98 11.16
C VAL A 523 12.34 -17.00 11.05
N LEU A 524 12.92 -18.11 10.61
CA LEU A 524 14.36 -18.24 10.41
C LEU A 524 14.89 -17.29 9.32
N GLU A 525 14.07 -16.99 8.32
CA GLU A 525 14.41 -15.99 7.30
C GLU A 525 14.47 -14.58 7.86
N MET A 526 13.65 -14.30 8.87
CA MET A 526 13.50 -12.98 9.49
C MET A 526 14.36 -12.78 10.75
N LEU A 527 15.22 -13.72 11.14
CA LEU A 527 16.01 -13.65 12.39
C LEU A 527 16.80 -12.35 12.57
N ASP A 528 17.40 -11.85 11.49
CA ASP A 528 18.21 -10.64 11.48
C ASP A 528 17.41 -9.41 10.97
N LEU A 529 16.13 -9.61 10.59
CA LEU A 529 15.30 -8.64 9.88
C LEU A 529 13.95 -8.38 10.57
N PHE A 530 13.81 -8.79 11.83
CA PHE A 530 12.60 -8.58 12.60
C PHE A 530 12.92 -8.01 13.99
N THR A 531 12.21 -6.95 14.35
CA THR A 531 12.27 -6.33 15.68
C THR A 531 10.85 -6.22 16.21
N ILE A 532 10.58 -6.81 17.37
CA ILE A 532 9.30 -6.68 18.05
C ILE A 532 9.21 -5.28 18.63
N LEU A 533 8.18 -4.54 18.24
CA LEU A 533 7.82 -3.28 18.88
C LEU A 533 6.85 -3.55 20.04
N PRO A 534 6.89 -2.78 21.13
CA PRO A 534 5.92 -2.88 22.22
C PRO A 534 4.52 -2.48 21.72
N GLU A 535 3.51 -3.28 22.09
CA GLU A 535 2.11 -3.07 21.71
C GLU A 535 1.49 -1.83 22.34
#